data_c9606297ee50333e7d066181c4ea868c
#
_entry.id   c9606297ee50333e7d066181c4ea868c
#
_cell.length_a   1.000
_cell.length_b   1.000
_cell.length_c   1.000
_cell.angle_alpha   90.00
_cell.angle_beta   90.00
_cell.angle_gamma   90.00
#
_symmetry.space_group_name_H-M   'P 1'
#
loop_
_entity.id
_entity.type
_entity.pdbx_description
1 polymer ?
#
loop_
_entity_poly.entity_id
_entity_poly.type
_entity_poly.pdbx_seq_one_letter_code
_entity_poly.pdbx_strand_id
1 'polypeptide(L)'
;MVDQQQAEQIRSGSGFIAALDQSGGSTPKALALYGVGKDAYGSESEMFDLIHQMRARIAQSPAFTGDRVLGAILFEMTMDRMIDGKPSATYLWQDRRVVPFLKVDKGLEDIADGVRLMKPMPDLPALLERANAAGIFGTKMRSVIDAASPTGIAANVAQQFEIARTILAHDLIPIIEPEVTISITDKAEAEKLLLEELTKHLDALPADTQVMLKLTLPETANHYKPLVDHPAVMRVVALSGGYSRDEANARLSRNSGVIASFSRALTEGLSADQSDAAFNAQIASTIDSIHAASVAG
;
A
#
# COMPACT_ATOMS: atom_id res chain seq x y z
N MET A 1 3.33 0.09 21.98
CA MET A 1 2.34 1.19 21.80
C MET A 1 2.63 1.91 20.49
N VAL A 2 1.60 2.19 19.70
CA VAL A 2 1.70 2.91 18.41
C VAL A 2 2.29 4.30 18.63
N ASP A 3 3.25 4.72 17.78
CA ASP A 3 3.84 6.06 17.81
C ASP A 3 2.77 7.10 17.47
N GLN A 4 2.50 8.03 18.39
CA GLN A 4 1.42 9.01 18.26
C GLN A 4 1.71 10.07 17.19
N GLN A 5 2.98 10.41 16.93
CA GLN A 5 3.33 11.37 15.88
C GLN A 5 3.10 10.76 14.51
N GLN A 6 3.46 9.49 14.32
CA GLN A 6 3.20 8.74 13.09
C GLN A 6 1.68 8.56 12.89
N ALA A 7 0.94 8.20 13.95
CA ALA A 7 -0.50 8.04 13.89
C ALA A 7 -1.21 9.34 13.48
N GLU A 8 -0.83 10.48 14.06
CA GLU A 8 -1.40 11.78 13.72
C GLU A 8 -1.11 12.18 12.27
N GLN A 9 0.13 11.97 11.82
CA GLN A 9 0.50 12.24 10.43
C GLN A 9 -0.33 11.40 9.43
N ILE A 10 -0.55 10.12 9.71
CA ILE A 10 -1.38 9.28 8.84
C ILE A 10 -2.85 9.67 8.91
N ARG A 11 -3.37 10.00 10.10
CA ARG A 11 -4.80 10.33 10.29
C ARG A 11 -5.18 11.64 9.61
N SER A 12 -4.39 12.68 9.78
CA SER A 12 -4.77 14.06 9.41
C SER A 12 -3.90 14.69 8.34
N GLY A 13 -2.73 14.12 8.04
CA GLY A 13 -1.79 14.70 7.09
C GLY A 13 -2.36 14.86 5.69
N SER A 14 -1.93 15.93 5.01
CA SER A 14 -2.24 16.19 3.59
C SER A 14 -1.18 15.54 2.71
N GLY A 15 -1.51 14.46 2.02
CA GLY A 15 -0.54 13.72 1.21
C GLY A 15 -1.02 12.34 0.81
N PHE A 16 -0.07 11.44 0.53
CA PHE A 16 -0.37 10.09 0.08
C PHE A 16 0.62 9.05 0.66
N ILE A 17 0.35 7.76 0.46
CA ILE A 17 1.22 6.67 0.88
C ILE A 17 1.90 6.04 -0.36
N ALA A 18 3.22 6.07 -0.41
CA ALA A 18 3.99 5.43 -1.47
C ALA A 18 3.96 3.89 -1.31
N ALA A 19 3.57 3.15 -2.35
CA ALA A 19 3.62 1.69 -2.33
C ALA A 19 4.91 1.19 -3.00
N LEU A 20 5.93 0.92 -2.19
CA LEU A 20 7.25 0.42 -2.60
C LEU A 20 7.44 -1.06 -2.23
N ASP A 21 6.36 -1.82 -2.24
CA ASP A 21 6.29 -3.20 -1.71
C ASP A 21 6.18 -4.28 -2.78
N GLN A 22 6.62 -4.00 -4.01
CA GLN A 22 6.67 -5.00 -5.08
C GLN A 22 7.47 -6.22 -4.59
N SER A 23 6.90 -7.41 -4.73
CA SER A 23 7.47 -8.65 -4.20
C SER A 23 7.22 -9.84 -5.12
N GLY A 24 7.98 -10.91 -4.99
CA GLY A 24 7.83 -12.14 -5.77
C GLY A 24 7.67 -11.86 -7.26
N GLY A 25 6.60 -12.34 -7.86
CA GLY A 25 6.34 -12.20 -9.30
C GLY A 25 6.15 -10.77 -9.83
N SER A 26 5.92 -9.78 -8.97
CA SER A 26 5.82 -8.38 -9.39
C SER A 26 7.16 -7.65 -9.46
N THR A 27 8.21 -8.15 -8.80
CA THR A 27 9.54 -7.52 -8.78
C THR A 27 10.20 -7.50 -10.17
N PRO A 28 10.26 -8.61 -10.94
CA PRO A 28 10.83 -8.58 -12.29
C PRO A 28 10.11 -7.61 -13.21
N LYS A 29 8.79 -7.51 -13.10
CA LYS A 29 7.99 -6.57 -13.90
C LYS A 29 8.28 -5.12 -13.52
N ALA A 30 8.44 -4.83 -12.24
CA ALA A 30 8.78 -3.49 -11.77
C ALA A 30 10.17 -3.07 -12.23
N LEU A 31 11.16 -3.95 -12.14
CA LEU A 31 12.52 -3.72 -12.66
C LEU A 31 12.54 -3.51 -14.17
N ALA A 32 11.81 -4.32 -14.94
CA ALA A 32 11.70 -4.15 -16.38
C ALA A 32 11.10 -2.78 -16.77
N LEU A 33 10.07 -2.32 -16.06
CA LEU A 33 9.48 -0.98 -16.25
C LEU A 33 10.45 0.15 -15.85
N TYR A 34 11.38 -0.13 -14.96
CA TYR A 34 12.45 0.78 -14.55
C TYR A 34 13.67 0.74 -15.49
N GLY A 35 13.63 -0.07 -16.55
CA GLY A 35 14.73 -0.20 -17.51
C GLY A 35 15.79 -1.25 -17.12
N VAL A 36 15.54 -2.07 -16.10
CA VAL A 36 16.44 -3.14 -15.67
C VAL A 36 15.91 -4.49 -16.17
N GLY A 37 16.53 -5.03 -17.20
CA GLY A 37 16.15 -6.31 -17.82
C GLY A 37 16.52 -7.53 -16.97
N LYS A 38 15.99 -8.69 -17.37
CA LYS A 38 16.28 -9.97 -16.68
C LYS A 38 17.75 -10.41 -16.77
N ASP A 39 18.48 -9.91 -17.74
CA ASP A 39 19.90 -10.13 -17.97
C ASP A 39 20.78 -9.34 -16.98
N ALA A 40 20.22 -8.41 -16.25
CA ALA A 40 20.93 -7.61 -15.25
C ALA A 40 21.17 -8.35 -13.91
N TYR A 41 20.57 -9.52 -13.69
CA TYR A 41 20.73 -10.29 -12.45
C TYR A 41 20.67 -11.80 -12.75
N GLY A 42 21.53 -12.58 -12.06
CA GLY A 42 21.62 -14.03 -12.18
C GLY A 42 20.96 -14.81 -11.03
N SER A 43 20.53 -14.11 -9.98
CA SER A 43 19.92 -14.71 -8.79
C SER A 43 18.78 -13.85 -8.24
N GLU A 44 17.94 -14.47 -7.39
CA GLU A 44 16.87 -13.77 -6.68
C GLU A 44 17.44 -12.71 -5.71
N SER A 45 18.56 -12.99 -5.07
CA SER A 45 19.25 -12.04 -4.19
C SER A 45 19.67 -10.78 -4.94
N GLU A 46 20.31 -10.94 -6.10
CA GLU A 46 20.70 -9.80 -6.96
C GLU A 46 19.49 -9.01 -7.45
N MET A 47 18.41 -9.69 -7.82
CA MET A 47 17.15 -9.04 -8.17
C MET A 47 16.62 -8.18 -7.01
N PHE A 48 16.67 -8.68 -5.77
CA PHE A 48 16.24 -7.91 -4.59
C PHE A 48 17.21 -6.78 -4.25
N ASP A 49 18.48 -6.88 -4.57
CA ASP A 49 19.43 -5.78 -4.43
C ASP A 49 19.11 -4.65 -5.42
N LEU A 50 18.83 -4.99 -6.67
CA LEU A 50 18.44 -4.00 -7.70
C LEU A 50 17.14 -3.29 -7.38
N ILE A 51 16.10 -4.01 -6.95
CA ILE A 51 14.84 -3.36 -6.58
C ILE A 51 14.99 -2.52 -5.31
N HIS A 52 15.87 -2.91 -4.38
CA HIS A 52 16.19 -2.08 -3.22
C HIS A 52 16.92 -0.79 -3.64
N GLN A 53 17.88 -0.85 -4.56
CA GLN A 53 18.54 0.34 -5.11
C GLN A 53 17.54 1.31 -5.74
N MET A 54 16.58 0.81 -6.53
CA MET A 54 15.49 1.63 -7.08
C MET A 54 14.70 2.33 -5.96
N ARG A 55 14.30 1.59 -4.92
CA ARG A 55 13.54 2.13 -3.78
C ARG A 55 14.35 3.14 -2.97
N ALA A 56 15.61 2.85 -2.74
CA ALA A 56 16.52 3.77 -2.06
C ALA A 56 16.68 5.08 -2.83
N ARG A 57 16.85 5.00 -4.16
CA ARG A 57 16.94 6.20 -5.03
C ARG A 57 15.66 7.04 -4.97
N ILE A 58 14.48 6.42 -4.93
CA ILE A 58 13.20 7.11 -4.74
C ILE A 58 13.15 7.79 -3.38
N ALA A 59 13.46 7.05 -2.29
CA ALA A 59 13.40 7.56 -0.92
C ALA A 59 14.44 8.68 -0.65
N GLN A 60 15.57 8.67 -1.34
CA GLN A 60 16.62 9.68 -1.24
C GLN A 60 16.31 10.94 -2.06
N SER A 61 15.34 10.89 -2.99
CA SER A 61 14.96 12.10 -3.76
C SER A 61 14.53 13.23 -2.83
N PRO A 62 14.98 14.48 -3.08
CA PRO A 62 14.60 15.65 -2.28
C PRO A 62 13.09 15.86 -2.15
N ALA A 63 12.30 15.46 -3.13
CA ALA A 63 10.84 15.58 -3.12
C ALA A 63 10.14 14.52 -2.25
N PHE A 64 10.84 13.43 -1.87
CA PHE A 64 10.27 12.32 -1.09
C PHE A 64 10.35 12.63 0.41
N THR A 65 9.45 13.47 0.89
CA THR A 65 9.39 13.92 2.30
C THR A 65 7.97 13.83 2.85
N GLY A 66 7.85 13.80 4.18
CA GLY A 66 6.58 13.72 4.90
C GLY A 66 5.59 14.86 4.65
N ASP A 67 6.04 15.96 4.02
CA ASP A 67 5.16 17.06 3.61
C ASP A 67 4.13 16.65 2.55
N ARG A 68 4.44 15.62 1.76
CA ARG A 68 3.59 15.11 0.66
C ARG A 68 3.44 13.59 0.66
N VAL A 69 4.48 12.87 1.09
CA VAL A 69 4.50 11.41 1.20
C VAL A 69 4.38 11.04 2.67
N LEU A 70 3.15 10.85 3.14
CA LEU A 70 2.87 10.59 4.56
C LEU A 70 3.47 9.29 5.06
N GLY A 71 3.51 8.27 4.19
CA GLY A 71 4.04 6.96 4.52
C GLY A 71 4.56 6.21 3.30
N ALA A 72 5.29 5.13 3.54
CA ALA A 72 5.77 4.23 2.51
C ALA A 72 5.59 2.77 2.94
N ILE A 73 5.01 1.96 2.05
CA ILE A 73 4.87 0.52 2.27
C ILE A 73 6.12 -0.16 1.72
N LEU A 74 6.84 -0.86 2.58
CA LEU A 74 8.05 -1.59 2.24
C LEU A 74 7.76 -3.08 2.07
N PHE A 75 8.61 -3.76 1.32
CA PHE A 75 8.72 -5.23 1.36
C PHE A 75 9.78 -5.64 2.40
N GLU A 76 9.64 -6.84 2.97
CA GLU A 76 10.53 -7.39 4.00
C GLU A 76 12.01 -7.24 3.65
N MET A 77 12.40 -7.60 2.42
CA MET A 77 13.78 -7.47 1.94
C MET A 77 14.31 -6.03 1.91
N THR A 78 13.44 -5.03 1.84
CA THR A 78 13.81 -3.62 1.94
C THR A 78 13.89 -3.17 3.40
N MET A 79 12.98 -3.63 4.26
CA MET A 79 13.04 -3.37 5.71
C MET A 79 14.38 -3.83 6.30
N ASP A 80 14.86 -5.01 5.88
CA ASP A 80 16.10 -5.62 6.38
C ASP A 80 17.38 -4.99 5.81
N ARG A 81 17.27 -4.00 4.91
CA ARG A 81 18.39 -3.30 4.28
C ARG A 81 18.53 -1.86 4.79
N MET A 82 19.57 -1.20 4.32
CA MET A 82 19.89 0.17 4.71
C MET A 82 19.64 1.14 3.55
N ILE A 83 19.24 2.35 3.87
CA ILE A 83 19.21 3.51 2.97
C ILE A 83 20.12 4.55 3.61
N ASP A 84 21.10 5.03 2.85
CA ASP A 84 22.06 6.05 3.31
C ASP A 84 22.75 5.68 4.65
N GLY A 85 23.14 4.41 4.78
CA GLY A 85 23.85 3.91 5.97
C GLY A 85 22.98 3.73 7.22
N LYS A 86 21.65 3.91 7.13
CA LYS A 86 20.68 3.72 8.22
C LYS A 86 19.70 2.59 7.87
N PRO A 87 19.14 1.86 8.86
CA PRO A 87 18.02 0.95 8.62
C PRO A 87 16.90 1.66 7.86
N SER A 88 16.31 1.00 6.85
CA SER A 88 15.37 1.64 5.91
C SER A 88 14.19 2.33 6.61
N ALA A 89 13.58 1.71 7.61
CA ALA A 89 12.47 2.31 8.35
C ALA A 89 12.93 3.54 9.17
N THR A 90 14.11 3.45 9.79
CA THR A 90 14.72 4.56 10.53
C THR A 90 15.00 5.75 9.62
N TYR A 91 15.59 5.50 8.44
CA TYR A 91 15.83 6.56 7.44
C TYR A 91 14.52 7.24 7.02
N LEU A 92 13.51 6.46 6.69
CA LEU A 92 12.22 7.01 6.27
C LEU A 92 11.62 7.93 7.34
N TRP A 93 11.59 7.50 8.60
CA TRP A 93 10.97 8.31 9.64
C TRP A 93 11.83 9.47 10.11
N GLN A 94 13.12 9.22 10.41
CA GLN A 94 13.97 10.24 11.04
C GLN A 94 14.45 11.30 10.06
N ASP A 95 14.82 10.90 8.83
CA ASP A 95 15.40 11.82 7.86
C ASP A 95 14.39 12.37 6.85
N ARG A 96 13.30 11.64 6.60
CA ARG A 96 12.30 12.00 5.60
C ARG A 96 10.93 12.33 6.18
N ARG A 97 10.67 11.98 7.45
CA ARG A 97 9.36 12.11 8.10
C ARG A 97 8.27 11.32 7.37
N VAL A 98 8.64 10.20 6.75
CA VAL A 98 7.75 9.28 6.04
C VAL A 98 7.49 8.07 6.92
N VAL A 99 6.23 7.79 7.25
CA VAL A 99 5.82 6.70 8.15
C VAL A 99 6.05 5.35 7.47
N PRO A 100 6.85 4.42 8.06
CA PRO A 100 7.13 3.13 7.44
C PRO A 100 6.05 2.10 7.73
N PHE A 101 5.58 1.43 6.68
CA PHE A 101 4.70 0.26 6.72
C PHE A 101 5.39 -0.96 6.12
N LEU A 102 4.94 -2.17 6.48
CA LEU A 102 5.47 -3.42 5.98
C LEU A 102 4.40 -4.27 5.30
N LYS A 103 4.65 -4.72 4.08
CA LYS A 103 3.85 -5.77 3.45
C LYS A 103 4.13 -7.10 4.11
N VAL A 104 3.09 -7.79 4.61
CA VAL A 104 3.21 -9.06 5.34
C VAL A 104 2.67 -10.27 4.57
N ASP A 105 1.76 -10.11 3.59
CA ASP A 105 1.24 -11.23 2.83
C ASP A 105 2.32 -11.96 2.01
N LYS A 106 2.17 -13.25 1.86
CA LYS A 106 3.09 -14.15 1.14
C LYS A 106 2.58 -14.55 -0.26
N GLY A 107 1.70 -13.72 -0.83
CA GLY A 107 1.04 -13.96 -2.11
C GLY A 107 -0.36 -14.54 -1.97
N LEU A 108 -0.93 -14.94 -3.10
CA LEU A 108 -2.33 -15.34 -3.22
C LEU A 108 -2.46 -16.84 -3.49
N GLU A 109 -3.53 -17.41 -2.98
CA GLU A 109 -4.03 -18.72 -3.40
C GLU A 109 -4.64 -18.65 -4.82
N ASP A 110 -4.93 -19.81 -5.39
CA ASP A 110 -5.69 -19.91 -6.63
C ASP A 110 -7.09 -19.32 -6.45
N ILE A 111 -7.70 -18.91 -7.56
CA ILE A 111 -9.05 -18.37 -7.54
C ILE A 111 -10.06 -19.42 -7.09
N ALA A 112 -10.88 -19.07 -6.12
CA ALA A 112 -12.00 -19.87 -5.65
C ALA A 112 -13.18 -18.94 -5.32
N ASP A 113 -14.37 -19.26 -5.76
CA ASP A 113 -15.59 -18.47 -5.53
C ASP A 113 -15.43 -16.98 -5.88
N GLY A 114 -14.76 -16.70 -7.01
CA GLY A 114 -14.56 -15.34 -7.50
C GLY A 114 -13.55 -14.50 -6.71
N VAL A 115 -12.80 -15.08 -5.77
CA VAL A 115 -11.79 -14.38 -4.98
C VAL A 115 -10.47 -15.16 -4.93
N ARG A 116 -9.41 -14.47 -4.55
CA ARG A 116 -8.11 -15.05 -4.22
C ARG A 116 -7.74 -14.64 -2.79
N LEU A 117 -7.79 -15.61 -1.91
CA LEU A 117 -7.37 -15.42 -0.53
C LEU A 117 -5.84 -15.29 -0.43
N MET A 118 -5.37 -14.80 0.69
CA MET A 118 -3.94 -14.81 0.99
C MET A 118 -3.48 -16.22 1.35
N LYS A 119 -2.27 -16.56 0.94
CA LYS A 119 -1.60 -17.79 1.39
C LYS A 119 -1.38 -17.76 2.90
N PRO A 120 -1.33 -18.93 3.56
CA PRO A 120 -1.03 -19.02 4.98
C PRO A 120 0.28 -18.31 5.35
N MET A 121 0.30 -17.67 6.50
CA MET A 121 1.45 -16.93 7.03
C MET A 121 1.84 -17.47 8.41
N PRO A 122 2.41 -18.69 8.51
CA PRO A 122 2.72 -19.32 9.79
C PRO A 122 3.74 -18.51 10.60
N ASP A 123 4.63 -17.77 9.94
CA ASP A 123 5.69 -16.99 10.57
C ASP A 123 5.28 -15.54 10.84
N LEU A 124 3.98 -15.20 10.69
CA LEU A 124 3.50 -13.83 10.86
C LEU A 124 3.87 -13.23 12.23
N PRO A 125 3.69 -13.91 13.38
CA PRO A 125 4.07 -13.33 14.67
C PRO A 125 5.54 -12.93 14.75
N ALA A 126 6.45 -13.79 14.29
CA ALA A 126 7.88 -13.50 14.28
C ALA A 126 8.24 -12.31 13.35
N LEU A 127 7.55 -12.20 12.20
CA LEU A 127 7.71 -11.05 11.30
C LEU A 127 7.21 -9.75 11.95
N LEU A 128 6.10 -9.79 12.70
CA LEU A 128 5.56 -8.61 13.40
C LEU A 128 6.48 -8.15 14.54
N GLU A 129 7.11 -9.08 15.27
CA GLU A 129 8.14 -8.75 16.28
C GLU A 129 9.34 -8.05 15.64
N ARG A 130 9.83 -8.55 14.49
CA ARG A 130 10.90 -7.90 13.73
C ARG A 130 10.50 -6.53 13.21
N ALA A 131 9.27 -6.39 12.72
CA ALA A 131 8.73 -5.12 12.26
C ALA A 131 8.70 -4.07 13.38
N ASN A 132 8.24 -4.45 14.58
CA ASN A 132 8.29 -3.59 15.76
C ASN A 132 9.71 -3.16 16.11
N ALA A 133 10.65 -4.12 16.15
CA ALA A 133 12.06 -3.84 16.43
C ALA A 133 12.70 -2.91 15.40
N ALA A 134 12.26 -2.96 14.13
CA ALA A 134 12.69 -2.08 13.06
C ALA A 134 12.01 -0.69 13.06
N GLY A 135 11.02 -0.44 13.93
CA GLY A 135 10.28 0.82 13.99
C GLY A 135 9.21 0.97 12.89
N ILE A 136 8.67 -0.13 12.39
CA ILE A 136 7.51 -0.14 11.50
C ILE A 136 6.27 0.30 12.27
N PHE A 137 5.47 1.18 11.68
CA PHE A 137 4.22 1.68 12.26
C PHE A 137 3.03 0.75 12.06
N GLY A 138 2.97 0.13 10.90
CA GLY A 138 1.84 -0.73 10.54
C GLY A 138 2.17 -1.66 9.39
N THR A 139 1.20 -2.46 9.00
CA THR A 139 1.40 -3.48 7.98
C THR A 139 0.42 -3.33 6.82
N LYS A 140 0.68 -4.00 5.72
CA LYS A 140 -0.25 -4.12 4.59
C LYS A 140 -0.34 -5.57 4.15
N MET A 141 -1.55 -6.04 3.84
CA MET A 141 -1.84 -7.37 3.33
C MET A 141 -2.89 -7.31 2.23
N ARG A 142 -2.65 -8.04 1.12
CA ARG A 142 -3.47 -7.97 -0.09
C ARG A 142 -4.12 -9.30 -0.39
N SER A 143 -5.44 -9.27 -0.59
CA SER A 143 -6.24 -10.30 -1.25
C SER A 143 -6.92 -9.71 -2.49
N VAL A 144 -7.55 -10.53 -3.35
CA VAL A 144 -8.13 -10.07 -4.61
C VAL A 144 -9.57 -10.57 -4.76
N ILE A 145 -10.40 -9.72 -5.34
CA ILE A 145 -11.79 -9.98 -5.72
C ILE A 145 -11.87 -9.91 -7.24
N ASP A 146 -12.13 -11.05 -7.88
CA ASP A 146 -12.18 -11.22 -9.33
C ASP A 146 -13.62 -11.41 -9.86
N ALA A 147 -14.64 -11.40 -8.98
CA ALA A 147 -16.06 -11.43 -9.33
C ALA A 147 -16.94 -10.96 -8.16
N ALA A 148 -18.16 -10.52 -8.43
CA ALA A 148 -19.15 -10.13 -7.44
C ALA A 148 -19.81 -11.37 -6.79
N SER A 149 -19.02 -12.19 -6.09
CA SER A 149 -19.49 -13.34 -5.31
C SER A 149 -19.74 -12.94 -3.86
N PRO A 150 -20.99 -12.98 -3.35
CA PRO A 150 -21.27 -12.64 -1.95
C PRO A 150 -20.50 -13.50 -0.95
N THR A 151 -20.45 -14.83 -1.19
CA THR A 151 -19.75 -15.77 -0.32
C THR A 151 -18.24 -15.63 -0.41
N GLY A 152 -17.72 -15.42 -1.63
CA GLY A 152 -16.29 -15.18 -1.84
C GLY A 152 -15.82 -13.89 -1.20
N ILE A 153 -16.54 -12.78 -1.38
CA ILE A 153 -16.21 -11.48 -0.78
C ILE A 153 -16.28 -11.55 0.74
N ALA A 154 -17.30 -12.21 1.30
CA ALA A 154 -17.40 -12.41 2.74
C ALA A 154 -16.21 -13.21 3.30
N ALA A 155 -15.78 -14.29 2.63
CA ALA A 155 -14.61 -15.07 3.02
C ALA A 155 -13.30 -14.23 2.92
N ASN A 156 -13.18 -13.43 1.85
CA ASN A 156 -12.03 -12.55 1.62
C ASN A 156 -11.89 -11.51 2.74
N VAL A 157 -12.95 -10.80 3.07
CA VAL A 157 -12.96 -9.80 4.14
C VAL A 157 -12.75 -10.44 5.51
N ALA A 158 -13.38 -11.60 5.79
CA ALA A 158 -13.22 -12.32 7.05
C ALA A 158 -11.74 -12.71 7.28
N GLN A 159 -11.05 -13.25 6.27
CA GLN A 159 -9.61 -13.56 6.36
C GLN A 159 -8.78 -12.32 6.67
N GLN A 160 -9.04 -11.20 5.99
CA GLN A 160 -8.33 -9.95 6.23
C GLN A 160 -8.49 -9.48 7.69
N PHE A 161 -9.70 -9.52 8.24
CA PHE A 161 -9.94 -9.12 9.62
C PHE A 161 -9.42 -10.12 10.66
N GLU A 162 -9.37 -11.41 10.36
CA GLU A 162 -8.73 -12.42 11.21
C GLU A 162 -7.23 -12.11 11.39
N ILE A 163 -6.54 -11.85 10.29
CA ILE A 163 -5.13 -11.50 10.29
C ILE A 163 -4.90 -10.12 10.95
N ALA A 164 -5.79 -9.15 10.69
CA ALA A 164 -5.74 -7.83 11.31
C ALA A 164 -5.76 -7.90 12.84
N ARG A 165 -6.54 -8.80 13.43
CA ARG A 165 -6.55 -9.00 14.89
C ARG A 165 -5.18 -9.43 15.43
N THR A 166 -4.48 -10.31 14.71
CA THR A 166 -3.11 -10.71 15.07
C THR A 166 -2.14 -9.52 14.99
N ILE A 167 -2.26 -8.69 13.95
CA ILE A 167 -1.42 -7.50 13.76
C ILE A 167 -1.67 -6.46 14.86
N LEU A 168 -2.92 -6.19 15.18
CA LEU A 168 -3.33 -5.29 16.26
C LEU A 168 -2.81 -5.74 17.63
N ALA A 169 -2.79 -7.06 17.89
CA ALA A 169 -2.24 -7.63 19.14
C ALA A 169 -0.72 -7.42 19.28
N HIS A 170 -0.03 -7.05 18.19
CA HIS A 170 1.39 -6.67 18.18
C HIS A 170 1.61 -5.14 18.14
N ASP A 171 0.61 -4.34 18.51
CA ASP A 171 0.70 -2.87 18.51
C ASP A 171 1.01 -2.24 17.13
N LEU A 172 0.64 -2.89 16.03
CA LEU A 172 0.81 -2.40 14.65
C LEU A 172 -0.55 -2.09 14.02
N ILE A 173 -0.62 -1.08 13.16
CA ILE A 173 -1.85 -0.71 12.45
C ILE A 173 -1.95 -1.50 11.12
N PRO A 174 -2.96 -2.36 10.94
CA PRO A 174 -3.14 -3.09 9.69
C PRO A 174 -3.75 -2.21 8.60
N ILE A 175 -3.19 -2.25 7.38
CA ILE A 175 -3.85 -1.81 6.15
C ILE A 175 -4.46 -3.05 5.51
N ILE A 176 -5.78 -3.11 5.49
CA ILE A 176 -6.61 -4.16 4.91
C ILE A 176 -6.81 -3.84 3.44
N GLU A 177 -6.30 -4.71 2.52
CA GLU A 177 -6.31 -4.47 1.07
C GLU A 177 -7.06 -5.58 0.31
N PRO A 178 -8.40 -5.62 0.34
CA PRO A 178 -9.22 -6.45 -0.54
C PRO A 178 -9.36 -5.77 -1.90
N GLU A 179 -8.41 -6.00 -2.81
CA GLU A 179 -8.35 -5.38 -4.13
C GLU A 179 -9.44 -5.93 -5.05
N VAL A 180 -10.33 -5.08 -5.56
CA VAL A 180 -11.26 -5.44 -6.62
C VAL A 180 -10.56 -5.26 -7.97
N THR A 181 -10.54 -6.31 -8.80
CA THR A 181 -9.94 -6.28 -10.12
C THR A 181 -10.68 -5.29 -11.02
N ILE A 182 -9.95 -4.34 -11.62
CA ILE A 182 -10.56 -3.23 -12.39
C ILE A 182 -11.22 -3.66 -13.71
N SER A 183 -10.87 -4.84 -14.23
CA SER A 183 -11.35 -5.34 -15.53
C SER A 183 -12.55 -6.29 -15.43
N ILE A 184 -13.07 -6.57 -14.26
CA ILE A 184 -14.27 -7.41 -14.12
C ILE A 184 -15.52 -6.63 -14.52
N THR A 185 -16.46 -7.32 -15.12
CA THR A 185 -17.67 -6.69 -15.70
C THR A 185 -18.69 -6.30 -14.63
N ASP A 186 -18.60 -6.91 -13.45
CA ASP A 186 -19.48 -6.73 -12.28
C ASP A 186 -18.82 -5.95 -11.15
N LYS A 187 -17.83 -5.10 -11.49
CA LYS A 187 -17.02 -4.33 -10.53
C LYS A 187 -17.87 -3.50 -9.56
N ALA A 188 -18.86 -2.78 -10.06
CA ALA A 188 -19.73 -1.95 -9.23
C ALA A 188 -20.54 -2.78 -8.20
N GLU A 189 -20.98 -3.97 -8.57
CA GLU A 189 -21.68 -4.87 -7.62
C GLU A 189 -20.68 -5.48 -6.63
N ALA A 190 -19.47 -5.85 -7.07
CA ALA A 190 -18.42 -6.32 -6.17
C ALA A 190 -18.05 -5.26 -5.13
N GLU A 191 -17.95 -3.99 -5.54
CA GLU A 191 -17.68 -2.85 -4.64
C GLU A 191 -18.78 -2.63 -3.61
N LYS A 192 -20.06 -2.81 -4.00
CA LYS A 192 -21.18 -2.70 -3.09
C LYS A 192 -21.15 -3.81 -2.03
N LEU A 193 -20.97 -5.07 -2.44
CA LEU A 193 -20.85 -6.21 -1.52
C LEU A 193 -19.64 -6.03 -0.59
N LEU A 194 -18.51 -5.52 -1.13
CA LEU A 194 -17.33 -5.25 -0.34
C LEU A 194 -17.58 -4.16 0.72
N LEU A 195 -18.27 -3.08 0.37
CA LEU A 195 -18.63 -2.03 1.31
C LEU A 195 -19.48 -2.58 2.46
N GLU A 196 -20.48 -3.42 2.16
CA GLU A 196 -21.36 -4.04 3.14
C GLU A 196 -20.55 -4.94 4.11
N GLU A 197 -19.70 -5.82 3.59
CA GLU A 197 -18.89 -6.73 4.42
C GLU A 197 -17.81 -5.99 5.23
N LEU A 198 -17.15 -4.99 4.66
CA LEU A 198 -16.19 -4.16 5.41
C LEU A 198 -16.87 -3.45 6.58
N THR A 199 -18.04 -2.81 6.35
CA THR A 199 -18.79 -2.12 7.40
C THR A 199 -19.17 -3.06 8.53
N LYS A 200 -19.71 -4.23 8.23
CA LYS A 200 -20.05 -5.27 9.21
C LYS A 200 -18.86 -5.69 10.09
N HIS A 201 -17.70 -5.87 9.49
CA HIS A 201 -16.49 -6.26 10.23
C HIS A 201 -15.89 -5.11 11.04
N LEU A 202 -15.98 -3.88 10.54
CA LEU A 202 -15.55 -2.66 11.25
C LEU A 202 -16.42 -2.41 12.48
N ASP A 203 -17.75 -2.54 12.36
CA ASP A 203 -18.71 -2.41 13.47
C ASP A 203 -18.46 -3.44 14.58
N ALA A 204 -17.88 -4.59 14.23
CA ALA A 204 -17.55 -5.66 15.19
C ALA A 204 -16.17 -5.50 15.86
N LEU A 205 -15.38 -4.48 15.50
CA LEU A 205 -14.11 -4.22 16.16
C LEU A 205 -14.32 -3.68 17.59
N PRO A 206 -13.43 -4.01 18.54
CA PRO A 206 -13.45 -3.39 19.86
C PRO A 206 -13.40 -1.87 19.78
N ALA A 207 -14.02 -1.20 20.74
CA ALA A 207 -13.95 0.25 20.87
C ALA A 207 -12.46 0.70 20.93
N ASP A 208 -12.17 1.86 20.37
CA ASP A 208 -10.83 2.46 20.28
C ASP A 208 -9.81 1.69 19.40
N THR A 209 -10.27 0.64 18.71
CA THR A 209 -9.44 -0.07 17.72
C THR A 209 -9.54 0.62 16.37
N GLN A 210 -8.40 0.86 15.73
CA GLN A 210 -8.36 1.46 14.39
C GLN A 210 -7.58 0.59 13.40
N VAL A 211 -8.09 0.56 12.17
CA VAL A 211 -7.43 -0.05 11.01
C VAL A 211 -7.35 0.97 9.87
N MET A 212 -6.56 0.69 8.86
CA MET A 212 -6.58 1.41 7.60
C MET A 212 -7.14 0.51 6.50
N LEU A 213 -7.75 1.11 5.51
CA LEU A 213 -8.28 0.41 4.34
C LEU A 213 -7.53 0.86 3.09
N LYS A 214 -7.17 -0.09 2.24
CA LYS A 214 -6.61 0.19 0.91
C LYS A 214 -7.49 -0.48 -0.14
N LEU A 215 -8.20 0.36 -0.90
CA LEU A 215 -9.29 -0.07 -1.78
C LEU A 215 -8.99 0.31 -3.23
N THR A 216 -9.57 -0.45 -4.15
CA THR A 216 -9.55 -0.08 -5.58
C THR A 216 -10.36 1.20 -5.78
N LEU A 217 -9.85 2.12 -6.63
CA LEU A 217 -10.61 3.32 -7.03
C LEU A 217 -11.99 2.91 -7.55
N PRO A 218 -13.09 3.40 -6.94
CA PRO A 218 -14.43 2.91 -7.24
C PRO A 218 -14.98 3.43 -8.57
N GLU A 219 -15.99 2.70 -9.10
CA GLU A 219 -16.73 3.15 -10.29
C GLU A 219 -17.58 4.38 -9.99
N THR A 220 -18.23 4.39 -8.83
CA THR A 220 -19.04 5.53 -8.38
C THR A 220 -18.23 6.40 -7.44
N ALA A 221 -18.16 7.69 -7.72
CA ALA A 221 -17.49 8.66 -6.84
C ALA A 221 -18.08 8.64 -5.44
N ASN A 222 -17.23 8.73 -4.44
CA ASN A 222 -17.59 8.70 -3.01
C ASN A 222 -18.27 7.39 -2.54
N HIS A 223 -18.16 6.31 -3.29
CA HIS A 223 -18.73 5.03 -2.89
C HIS A 223 -18.27 4.58 -1.49
N TYR A 224 -17.00 4.80 -1.16
CA TYR A 224 -16.41 4.43 0.13
C TYR A 224 -16.43 5.56 1.17
N LYS A 225 -17.17 6.65 0.94
CA LYS A 225 -17.31 7.73 1.92
C LYS A 225 -17.80 7.26 3.31
N PRO A 226 -18.75 6.29 3.41
CA PRO A 226 -19.13 5.74 4.70
C PRO A 226 -17.96 5.11 5.48
N LEU A 227 -16.98 4.52 4.79
CA LEU A 227 -15.78 3.95 5.42
C LEU A 227 -14.78 5.05 5.84
N VAL A 228 -14.69 6.14 5.09
CA VAL A 228 -13.88 7.30 5.47
C VAL A 228 -14.37 7.92 6.79
N ASP A 229 -15.68 7.94 6.99
CA ASP A 229 -16.31 8.52 8.16
C ASP A 229 -16.46 7.52 9.33
N HIS A 230 -16.05 6.29 9.15
CA HIS A 230 -16.20 5.23 10.16
C HIS A 230 -15.16 5.38 11.29
N PRO A 231 -15.57 5.39 12.58
CA PRO A 231 -14.65 5.65 13.71
C PRO A 231 -13.51 4.64 13.86
N ALA A 232 -13.72 3.38 13.44
CA ALA A 232 -12.67 2.35 13.45
C ALA A 232 -11.70 2.46 12.27
N VAL A 233 -11.87 3.44 11.35
CA VAL A 233 -11.00 3.64 10.19
C VAL A 233 -10.12 4.87 10.40
N MET A 234 -8.83 4.65 10.54
CA MET A 234 -7.85 5.73 10.66
C MET A 234 -7.70 6.50 9.35
N ARG A 235 -7.62 5.80 8.22
CA ARG A 235 -7.50 6.37 6.88
C ARG A 235 -7.95 5.38 5.82
N VAL A 236 -8.63 5.88 4.78
CA VAL A 236 -8.86 5.12 3.54
C VAL A 236 -7.85 5.58 2.50
N VAL A 237 -7.15 4.64 1.89
CA VAL A 237 -6.23 4.90 0.78
C VAL A 237 -6.66 4.12 -0.46
N ALA A 238 -6.39 4.64 -1.65
CA ALA A 238 -6.77 4.01 -2.90
C ALA A 238 -5.55 3.45 -3.65
N LEU A 239 -5.68 2.24 -4.17
CA LEU A 239 -4.73 1.66 -5.13
C LEU A 239 -5.12 2.04 -6.57
N SER A 240 -4.14 2.09 -7.48
CA SER A 240 -4.40 2.41 -8.89
C SER A 240 -4.93 1.21 -9.72
N GLY A 241 -4.79 -0.03 -9.24
CA GLY A 241 -5.35 -1.25 -9.84
C GLY A 241 -4.89 -1.59 -11.26
N GLY A 242 -4.13 -0.71 -11.89
CA GLY A 242 -3.71 -0.82 -13.29
C GLY A 242 -4.12 0.35 -14.16
N TYR A 243 -4.90 1.28 -13.67
CA TYR A 243 -5.11 2.58 -14.31
C TYR A 243 -3.77 3.30 -14.49
N SER A 244 -3.65 4.11 -15.56
CA SER A 244 -2.56 5.07 -15.72
C SER A 244 -2.57 6.07 -14.56
N ARG A 245 -1.48 6.79 -14.35
CA ARG A 245 -1.42 7.81 -13.29
C ARG A 245 -2.50 8.87 -13.47
N ASP A 246 -2.70 9.35 -14.69
CA ASP A 246 -3.68 10.40 -14.97
C ASP A 246 -5.12 9.94 -14.69
N GLU A 247 -5.48 8.73 -15.13
CA GLU A 247 -6.80 8.15 -14.84
C GLU A 247 -6.98 7.87 -13.34
N ALA A 248 -5.96 7.34 -12.67
CA ALA A 248 -6.01 7.11 -11.24
C ALA A 248 -6.18 8.42 -10.46
N ASN A 249 -5.44 9.47 -10.82
CA ASN A 249 -5.58 10.80 -10.21
C ASN A 249 -6.96 11.41 -10.47
N ALA A 250 -7.48 11.30 -11.70
CA ALA A 250 -8.80 11.80 -12.05
C ALA A 250 -9.94 11.08 -11.29
N ARG A 251 -9.79 9.77 -11.04
CA ARG A 251 -10.74 9.01 -10.20
C ARG A 251 -10.60 9.39 -8.73
N LEU A 252 -9.36 9.49 -8.23
CA LEU A 252 -9.09 9.81 -6.84
C LEU A 252 -9.65 11.17 -6.43
N SER A 253 -9.45 12.20 -7.22
CA SER A 253 -9.91 13.57 -6.93
C SER A 253 -11.43 13.73 -6.79
N ARG A 254 -12.20 12.69 -7.11
CA ARG A 254 -13.66 12.65 -6.94
C ARG A 254 -14.10 11.89 -5.69
N ASN A 255 -13.15 11.46 -4.85
CA ASN A 255 -13.42 10.62 -3.67
C ASN A 255 -12.95 11.32 -2.39
N SER A 256 -13.86 12.04 -1.74
CA SER A 256 -13.59 12.89 -0.58
C SER A 256 -13.03 12.12 0.61
N GLY A 257 -11.88 12.57 1.11
CA GLY A 257 -11.19 12.02 2.26
C GLY A 257 -10.36 10.75 1.97
N VAL A 258 -10.34 10.29 0.72
CA VAL A 258 -9.49 9.19 0.26
C VAL A 258 -8.18 9.74 -0.30
N ILE A 259 -7.04 9.20 0.11
CA ILE A 259 -5.73 9.56 -0.44
C ILE A 259 -5.14 8.42 -1.28
N ALA A 260 -4.13 8.70 -2.10
CA ALA A 260 -3.49 7.66 -2.90
C ALA A 260 -2.63 6.70 -2.06
N SER A 261 -2.53 5.44 -2.54
CA SER A 261 -1.44 4.52 -2.23
C SER A 261 -1.04 3.78 -3.51
N PHE A 262 -0.36 4.50 -4.38
CA PHE A 262 -0.01 4.03 -5.71
C PHE A 262 1.38 3.39 -5.76
N SER A 263 1.51 2.34 -6.56
CA SER A 263 2.78 1.67 -6.87
C SER A 263 3.22 2.00 -8.30
N ARG A 264 2.61 1.40 -9.32
CA ARG A 264 2.96 1.63 -10.73
C ARG A 264 2.80 3.09 -11.15
N ALA A 265 1.72 3.74 -10.75
CA ALA A 265 1.49 5.15 -11.04
C ALA A 265 2.53 6.08 -10.39
N LEU A 266 3.12 5.69 -9.24
CA LEU A 266 4.22 6.42 -8.61
C LEU A 266 5.53 6.27 -9.39
N THR A 267 5.85 5.06 -9.88
CA THR A 267 7.12 4.77 -10.57
C THR A 267 7.08 5.01 -12.06
N GLU A 268 5.93 5.36 -12.63
CA GLU A 268 5.73 5.62 -14.05
C GLU A 268 6.63 6.76 -14.54
N GLY A 269 7.44 6.47 -15.57
CA GLY A 269 8.39 7.41 -16.15
C GLY A 269 9.77 7.46 -15.47
N LEU A 270 9.99 6.71 -14.38
CA LEU A 270 11.31 6.53 -13.79
C LEU A 270 12.11 5.48 -14.56
N SER A 271 13.41 5.74 -14.76
CA SER A 271 14.33 4.79 -15.39
C SER A 271 15.69 4.77 -14.67
N ALA A 272 16.34 3.60 -14.67
CA ALA A 272 17.68 3.42 -14.14
C ALA A 272 18.72 4.31 -14.84
N ASP A 273 18.55 4.56 -16.15
CA ASP A 273 19.48 5.32 -16.98
C ASP A 273 19.34 6.84 -16.83
N GLN A 274 18.32 7.31 -16.12
CA GLN A 274 18.19 8.76 -15.89
C GLN A 274 19.32 9.30 -15.04
N SER A 275 19.85 10.49 -15.41
CA SER A 275 20.71 11.25 -14.50
C SER A 275 19.94 11.60 -13.21
N ASP A 276 20.65 11.88 -12.12
CA ASP A 276 20.01 12.23 -10.85
C ASP A 276 19.11 13.47 -10.98
N ALA A 277 19.53 14.45 -11.78
CA ALA A 277 18.70 15.64 -12.06
C ALA A 277 17.39 15.28 -12.76
N ALA A 278 17.44 14.43 -13.81
CA ALA A 278 16.26 14.01 -14.55
C ALA A 278 15.36 13.11 -13.70
N PHE A 279 15.93 12.17 -12.94
CA PHE A 279 15.21 11.30 -12.02
C PHE A 279 14.48 12.12 -10.93
N ASN A 280 15.19 13.05 -10.29
CA ASN A 280 14.62 13.89 -9.24
C ASN A 280 13.52 14.82 -9.77
N ALA A 281 13.68 15.36 -10.97
CA ALA A 281 12.62 16.15 -11.62
C ALA A 281 11.39 15.31 -11.93
N GLN A 282 11.56 14.08 -12.45
CA GLN A 282 10.47 13.17 -12.78
C GLN A 282 9.70 12.73 -11.52
N ILE A 283 10.40 12.29 -10.48
CA ILE A 283 9.73 11.84 -9.25
C ILE A 283 9.06 13.01 -8.52
N ALA A 284 9.66 14.21 -8.52
CA ALA A 284 9.04 15.40 -7.96
C ALA A 284 7.71 15.74 -8.66
N SER A 285 7.70 15.77 -9.99
CA SER A 285 6.48 16.00 -10.77
C SER A 285 5.41 14.93 -10.50
N THR A 286 5.81 13.68 -10.36
CA THR A 286 4.90 12.58 -10.03
C THR A 286 4.31 12.74 -8.62
N ILE A 287 5.14 13.05 -7.62
CA ILE A 287 4.71 13.30 -6.24
C ILE A 287 3.73 14.48 -6.19
N ASP A 288 4.01 15.57 -6.89
CA ASP A 288 3.14 16.75 -6.95
C ASP A 288 1.77 16.40 -7.54
N SER A 289 1.74 15.65 -8.64
CA SER A 289 0.51 15.22 -9.30
C SER A 289 -0.35 14.32 -8.41
N ILE A 290 0.25 13.32 -7.74
CA ILE A 290 -0.47 12.40 -6.86
C ILE A 290 -0.93 13.12 -5.58
N HIS A 291 -0.10 14.00 -5.04
CA HIS A 291 -0.44 14.84 -3.89
C HIS A 291 -1.65 15.72 -4.20
N ALA A 292 -1.62 16.43 -5.34
CA ALA A 292 -2.73 17.29 -5.75
C ALA A 292 -4.05 16.51 -5.87
N ALA A 293 -4.02 15.30 -6.44
CA ALA A 293 -5.20 14.43 -6.52
C ALA A 293 -5.68 13.94 -5.14
N SER A 294 -4.75 13.68 -4.21
CA SER A 294 -5.06 13.20 -2.86
C SER A 294 -5.68 14.27 -1.96
N VAL A 295 -5.43 15.55 -2.24
CA VAL A 295 -5.97 16.67 -1.43
C VAL A 295 -7.15 17.38 -2.09
N ALA A 296 -7.53 17.01 -3.31
CA ALA A 296 -8.63 17.60 -4.05
C ALA A 296 -10.00 17.01 -3.68
N GLY A 297 -10.02 15.79 -3.09
CA GLY A 297 -11.23 15.06 -2.75
C GLY A 297 -11.86 15.37 -1.40
#